data_b9cc36376c4b1d44aca0d012d9502db3
#
_entry.id   b9cc36376c4b1d44aca0d012d9502db3
#
_cell.length_a   1.000
_cell.length_b   1.000
_cell.length_c   1.000
_cell.angle_alpha   90.00
_cell.angle_beta   90.00
_cell.angle_gamma   90.00
#
_symmetry.space_group_name_H-M   'P 1'
#
loop_
_entity.id
_entity.type
_entity.pdbx_description
1 polymer ?
#
loop_
_entity_poly.entity_id
_entity_poly.type
_entity_poly.pdbx_seq_one_letter_code
_entity_poly.pdbx_strand_id
1 'polypeptide(L)'
;LKLLFDENLSPRLVELLAGDFPGCTHIELLGMRGGTDAAIWDYARANGYAIVSKDNDFRQRAFLDGPPPKVVWLAVGNSGTDRIAALMRVSRERLLAFDLAAGESLLVLEARAPA
;
A
#
# COMPACT_ATOMS: atom_id res chain seq x y z
N LEU A 1 -6.60 -0.83 -10.00
CA LEU A 1 -5.89 -0.63 -8.75
C LEU A 1 -4.39 -0.84 -8.95
N LYS A 2 -3.61 0.20 -8.79
CA LYS A 2 -2.15 0.13 -8.86
C LYS A 2 -1.59 0.39 -7.46
N LEU A 3 -0.79 -0.52 -6.93
CA LEU A 3 -0.21 -0.42 -5.60
C LEU A 3 1.24 0.04 -5.67
N LEU A 4 1.60 1.00 -4.82
CA LEU A 4 2.97 1.47 -4.63
C LEU A 4 3.42 1.08 -3.22
N PHE A 5 4.35 0.13 -3.14
CA PHE A 5 4.87 -0.34 -1.86
C PHE A 5 5.96 0.58 -1.34
N ASP A 6 5.84 0.97 -0.07
CA ASP A 6 6.78 1.83 0.62
C ASP A 6 8.08 1.08 0.98
N GLU A 7 9.14 1.84 1.29
CA GLU A 7 10.46 1.27 1.57
C GLU A 7 10.53 0.40 2.82
N ASN A 8 9.59 0.54 3.76
CA ASN A 8 9.51 -0.34 4.92
C ASN A 8 8.99 -1.75 4.59
N LEU A 9 8.62 -1.99 3.35
CA LEU A 9 8.20 -3.28 2.83
C LEU A 9 9.25 -3.83 1.87
N SER A 10 9.32 -5.15 1.72
CA SER A 10 10.27 -5.76 0.78
C SER A 10 9.84 -5.52 -0.68
N PRO A 11 10.79 -5.16 -1.57
CA PRO A 11 10.49 -5.09 -2.99
C PRO A 11 10.11 -6.45 -3.62
N ARG A 12 10.40 -7.56 -2.94
CA ARG A 12 9.94 -8.89 -3.37
C ARG A 12 8.42 -9.00 -3.47
N LEU A 13 7.69 -8.14 -2.76
CA LEU A 13 6.23 -8.11 -2.86
C LEU A 13 5.75 -7.86 -4.29
N VAL A 14 6.50 -7.10 -5.08
CA VAL A 14 6.14 -6.84 -6.48
C VAL A 14 6.07 -8.14 -7.28
N GLU A 15 7.09 -9.01 -7.15
CA GLU A 15 7.10 -10.30 -7.84
C GLU A 15 6.03 -11.24 -7.32
N LEU A 16 5.87 -11.29 -5.98
CA LEU A 16 4.91 -12.18 -5.35
C LEU A 16 3.46 -11.83 -5.69
N LEU A 17 3.18 -10.55 -5.90
CA LEU A 17 1.81 -10.04 -6.07
C LEU A 17 1.50 -9.57 -7.50
N ALA A 18 2.43 -9.72 -8.44
CA ALA A 18 2.25 -9.23 -9.82
C ALA A 18 1.03 -9.83 -10.50
N GLY A 19 0.72 -11.10 -10.23
CA GLY A 19 -0.46 -11.77 -10.81
C GLY A 19 -1.77 -11.31 -10.19
N ASP A 20 -1.76 -11.01 -8.90
CA ASP A 20 -2.97 -10.58 -8.17
C ASP A 20 -3.24 -9.09 -8.30
N PHE A 21 -2.18 -8.31 -8.40
CA PHE A 21 -2.25 -6.84 -8.47
C PHE A 21 -1.37 -6.32 -9.61
N PRO A 22 -1.82 -6.47 -10.86
CA PRO A 22 -1.05 -6.00 -12.01
C PRO A 22 -0.73 -4.52 -11.91
N GLY A 23 0.49 -4.14 -12.27
CA GLY A 23 0.94 -2.76 -12.23
C GLY A 23 1.46 -2.31 -10.87
N CYS A 24 1.50 -3.19 -9.86
CA CYS A 24 2.12 -2.84 -8.59
C CYS A 24 3.62 -2.60 -8.75
N THR A 25 4.17 -1.70 -7.94
CA THR A 25 5.59 -1.40 -7.93
C THR A 25 6.05 -1.05 -6.52
N HIS A 26 7.34 -0.81 -6.36
CA HIS A 26 7.96 -0.44 -5.09
C HIS A 26 8.77 0.83 -5.30
N ILE A 27 8.84 1.70 -4.30
CA ILE A 27 9.56 2.96 -4.43
C ILE A 27 11.04 2.77 -4.77
N GLU A 28 11.65 1.67 -4.31
CA GLU A 28 13.03 1.35 -4.65
C GLU A 28 13.21 1.12 -6.15
N LEU A 29 12.24 0.46 -6.79
CA LEU A 29 12.27 0.21 -8.24
C LEU A 29 12.06 1.48 -9.05
N LEU A 30 11.51 2.51 -8.44
CA LEU A 30 11.32 3.82 -9.06
C LEU A 30 12.49 4.77 -8.80
N GLY A 31 13.53 4.31 -8.10
CA GLY A 31 14.66 5.16 -7.74
C GLY A 31 14.34 6.19 -6.67
N MET A 32 13.28 5.97 -5.88
CA MET A 32 12.82 6.94 -4.87
C MET A 32 13.19 6.55 -3.44
N ARG A 33 14.08 5.59 -3.26
CA ARG A 33 14.53 5.17 -1.94
C ARG A 33 15.14 6.37 -1.20
N GLY A 34 14.75 6.53 0.06
CA GLY A 34 15.18 7.68 0.86
C GLY A 34 14.45 8.97 0.55
N GLY A 35 13.48 8.96 -0.36
CA GLY A 35 12.65 10.11 -0.65
C GLY A 35 11.76 10.50 0.51
N THR A 36 11.35 11.76 0.54
CA THR A 36 10.43 12.25 1.57
C THR A 36 9.03 11.67 1.38
N ASP A 37 8.25 11.61 2.46
CA ASP A 37 6.85 11.20 2.38
C ASP A 37 6.06 12.10 1.43
N ALA A 38 6.36 13.40 1.42
CA ALA A 38 5.72 14.35 0.52
C ALA A 38 5.99 14.02 -0.95
N ALA A 39 7.22 13.66 -1.29
CA ALA A 39 7.59 13.29 -2.66
C ALA A 39 6.90 12.00 -3.11
N ILE A 40 6.83 11.01 -2.22
CA ILE A 40 6.15 9.74 -2.48
C ILE A 40 4.64 9.98 -2.65
N TRP A 41 4.06 10.80 -1.79
CA TRP A 41 2.66 11.18 -1.84
C TRP A 41 2.30 11.83 -3.18
N ASP A 42 3.08 12.83 -3.59
CA ASP A 42 2.85 13.55 -4.83
C ASP A 42 3.01 12.65 -6.06
N TYR A 43 4.01 11.76 -6.03
CA TYR A 43 4.21 10.79 -7.11
C TYR A 43 3.01 9.84 -7.23
N ALA A 44 2.55 9.30 -6.11
CA ALA A 44 1.42 8.37 -6.10
C ALA A 44 0.16 9.05 -6.62
N ARG A 45 -0.09 10.29 -6.19
CA ARG A 45 -1.24 11.05 -6.66
C ARG A 45 -1.17 11.31 -8.16
N ALA A 46 -0.02 11.74 -8.66
CA ALA A 46 0.15 12.08 -10.07
C ALA A 46 0.06 10.87 -11.00
N ASN A 47 0.38 9.68 -10.50
CA ASN A 47 0.51 8.47 -11.31
C ASN A 47 -0.57 7.41 -11.02
N GLY A 48 -1.55 7.73 -10.19
CA GLY A 48 -2.68 6.85 -9.95
C GLY A 48 -2.38 5.63 -9.09
N TYR A 49 -1.43 5.75 -8.14
CA TYR A 49 -1.11 4.67 -7.21
C TYR A 49 -1.83 4.84 -5.88
N ALA A 50 -2.17 3.71 -5.26
CA ALA A 50 -2.49 3.66 -3.84
C ALA A 50 -1.21 3.26 -3.09
N ILE A 51 -0.88 3.99 -2.03
CA ILE A 51 0.33 3.72 -1.24
C ILE A 51 0.04 2.60 -0.25
N VAL A 52 0.93 1.60 -0.18
CA VAL A 52 0.86 0.52 0.81
C VAL A 52 2.05 0.67 1.75
N SER A 53 1.80 0.83 3.04
CA SER A 53 2.85 1.10 4.02
C SER A 53 2.51 0.55 5.39
N LYS A 54 3.54 0.24 6.18
CA LYS A 54 3.42 -0.05 7.61
C LYS A 54 3.60 1.21 8.46
N ASP A 55 4.00 2.33 7.85
CA ASP A 55 4.33 3.56 8.54
C ASP A 55 3.05 4.35 8.87
N ASN A 56 2.97 4.84 10.08
CA ASN A 56 1.85 5.64 10.56
C ASN A 56 1.75 7.02 9.87
N ASP A 57 2.85 7.53 9.31
CA ASP A 57 2.87 8.85 8.69
C ASP A 57 1.93 8.94 7.47
N PHE A 58 1.91 7.92 6.61
CA PHE A 58 0.99 7.90 5.48
C PHE A 58 -0.46 7.72 5.92
N ARG A 59 -0.71 6.96 6.98
CA ARG A 59 -2.03 6.84 7.58
C ARG A 59 -2.56 8.19 8.03
N GLN A 60 -1.72 8.96 8.74
CA GLN A 60 -2.10 10.30 9.20
C GLN A 60 -2.31 11.25 8.02
N ARG A 61 -1.45 11.18 7.02
CA ARG A 61 -1.57 12.03 5.83
C ARG A 61 -2.86 11.74 5.06
N ALA A 62 -3.24 10.48 4.94
CA ALA A 62 -4.49 10.09 4.30
C ALA A 62 -5.70 10.71 5.01
N PHE A 63 -5.66 10.72 6.33
CA PHE A 63 -6.72 11.31 7.15
C PHE A 63 -6.82 12.82 6.96
N LEU A 64 -5.67 13.50 6.89
CA LEU A 64 -5.62 14.97 6.81
C LEU A 64 -5.88 15.50 5.40
N ASP A 65 -5.31 14.85 4.38
CA ASP A 65 -5.30 15.38 3.02
C ASP A 65 -6.36 14.74 2.11
N GLY A 66 -6.83 13.54 2.45
CA GLY A 66 -7.81 12.82 1.64
C GLY A 66 -7.26 12.29 0.33
N PRO A 67 -8.07 11.51 -0.42
CA PRO A 67 -7.66 10.95 -1.69
C PRO A 67 -7.74 11.96 -2.84
N PRO A 68 -7.04 11.79 -3.97
CA PRO A 68 -5.93 10.85 -4.13
C PRO A 68 -4.62 11.37 -3.51
N PRO A 69 -3.69 10.48 -3.18
CA PRO A 69 -3.73 9.05 -3.32
C PRO A 69 -4.47 8.38 -2.15
N LYS A 70 -4.98 7.18 -2.39
CA LYS A 70 -5.49 6.32 -1.32
C LYS A 70 -4.33 5.64 -0.62
N VAL A 71 -4.52 5.28 0.65
CA VAL A 71 -3.51 4.61 1.46
C VAL A 71 -4.07 3.29 2.00
N VAL A 72 -3.28 2.24 1.85
CA VAL A 72 -3.51 0.95 2.50
C VAL A 72 -2.48 0.84 3.63
N TRP A 73 -2.95 0.88 4.86
CA TRP A 73 -2.07 0.79 6.02
C TRP A 73 -2.07 -0.65 6.55
N LEU A 74 -0.86 -1.22 6.63
CA LEU A 74 -0.67 -2.59 7.11
C LEU A 74 -0.36 -2.56 8.60
N ALA A 75 -1.34 -2.95 9.41
CA ALA A 75 -1.19 -3.09 10.86
C ALA A 75 -0.73 -4.51 11.20
N VAL A 76 0.49 -4.84 10.79
CA VAL A 76 1.00 -6.23 10.81
C VAL A 76 2.23 -6.43 11.69
N GLY A 77 2.74 -5.36 12.32
CA GLY A 77 3.94 -5.46 13.16
C GLY A 77 5.13 -6.02 12.39
N ASN A 78 5.80 -7.01 12.95
CA ASN A 78 7.00 -7.63 12.39
C ASN A 78 6.70 -8.83 11.47
N SER A 79 5.55 -8.84 10.81
CA SER A 79 5.21 -9.93 9.89
C SER A 79 6.18 -9.98 8.71
N GLY A 80 6.56 -11.19 8.34
CA GLY A 80 7.44 -11.43 7.19
C GLY A 80 6.73 -11.16 5.86
N THR A 81 7.53 -11.07 4.80
CA THR A 81 7.06 -10.75 3.47
C THR A 81 6.00 -11.74 2.96
N ASP A 82 6.18 -13.05 3.21
CA ASP A 82 5.23 -14.06 2.76
C ASP A 82 3.86 -13.91 3.43
N ARG A 83 3.85 -13.56 4.71
CA ARG A 83 2.59 -13.32 5.45
C ARG A 83 1.89 -12.06 4.94
N ILE A 84 2.66 -11.04 4.64
CA ILE A 84 2.10 -9.79 4.07
C ILE A 84 1.51 -10.08 2.68
N ALA A 85 2.21 -10.84 1.84
CA ALA A 85 1.69 -11.24 0.54
C ALA A 85 0.39 -12.03 0.68
N ALA A 86 0.32 -12.97 1.62
CA ALA A 86 -0.88 -13.75 1.87
C ALA A 86 -2.05 -12.86 2.33
N LEU A 87 -1.78 -11.90 3.22
CA LEU A 87 -2.79 -10.95 3.68
C LEU A 87 -3.33 -10.11 2.51
N MET A 88 -2.45 -9.62 1.64
CA MET A 88 -2.85 -8.86 0.47
C MET A 88 -3.75 -9.68 -0.46
N ARG A 89 -3.40 -10.95 -0.70
CA ARG A 89 -4.19 -11.84 -1.55
C ARG A 89 -5.58 -12.10 -0.98
N VAL A 90 -5.69 -12.41 0.31
CA VAL A 90 -7.00 -12.67 0.93
C VAL A 90 -7.83 -11.39 1.04
N SER A 91 -7.20 -10.24 0.97
CA SER A 91 -7.87 -8.93 1.04
C SER A 91 -8.17 -8.34 -0.34
N ARG A 92 -7.93 -9.09 -1.41
CA ARG A 92 -8.05 -8.57 -2.78
C ARG A 92 -9.41 -7.95 -3.07
N GLU A 93 -10.49 -8.62 -2.69
CA GLU A 93 -11.84 -8.08 -2.93
C GLU A 93 -12.08 -6.78 -2.17
N ARG A 94 -11.61 -6.70 -0.92
CA ARG A 94 -11.69 -5.47 -0.13
C ARG A 94 -10.88 -4.35 -0.76
N LEU A 95 -9.70 -4.66 -1.28
CA LEU A 95 -8.84 -3.70 -1.95
C LEU A 95 -9.48 -3.17 -3.23
N LEU A 96 -10.09 -4.04 -4.03
CA LEU A 96 -10.77 -3.63 -5.25
C LEU A 96 -12.00 -2.76 -4.94
N ALA A 97 -12.76 -3.10 -3.91
CA ALA A 97 -13.89 -2.29 -3.47
C ALA A 97 -13.44 -0.92 -2.96
N PHE A 98 -12.35 -0.88 -2.21
CA PHE A 98 -11.73 0.35 -1.72
C PHE A 98 -11.30 1.26 -2.88
N ASP A 99 -10.71 0.68 -3.92
CA ASP A 99 -10.30 1.43 -5.11
C ASP A 99 -11.48 2.13 -5.77
N LEU A 100 -12.63 1.49 -5.79
CA LEU A 100 -13.84 2.04 -6.41
C LEU A 100 -14.62 3.01 -5.52
N ALA A 101 -14.33 3.04 -4.22
CA ALA A 101 -15.04 3.89 -3.26
C ALA A 101 -14.44 5.29 -3.25
N ALA A 102 -14.99 6.19 -4.05
CA ALA A 102 -14.40 7.49 -4.35
C ALA A 102 -14.06 8.35 -3.13
N GLY A 103 -14.86 8.27 -2.07
CA GLY A 103 -14.65 9.08 -0.86
C GLY A 103 -13.73 8.46 0.18
N GLU A 104 -13.36 7.22 0.03
CA GLU A 104 -12.52 6.53 1.01
C GLU A 104 -11.04 6.77 0.77
N SER A 105 -10.32 7.20 1.82
CA SER A 105 -8.90 7.54 1.73
C SER A 105 -7.98 6.51 2.36
N LEU A 106 -8.47 5.68 3.28
CA LEU A 106 -7.66 4.77 4.07
C LEU A 106 -8.34 3.41 4.22
N LEU A 107 -7.60 2.34 3.94
CA LEU A 107 -7.99 0.98 4.26
C LEU A 107 -6.94 0.39 5.21
N VAL A 108 -7.37 -0.15 6.33
CA VAL A 108 -6.51 -0.81 7.31
C VAL A 108 -6.61 -2.32 7.11
N LEU A 109 -5.47 -2.97 6.90
CA LEU A 109 -5.38 -4.42 6.83
C LEU A 109 -4.61 -4.92 8.05
N GLU A 110 -5.22 -5.84 8.80
CA GLU A 110 -4.62 -6.41 10.00
C GLU A 110 -4.35 -7.88 9.80
N ALA A 111 -3.18 -8.33 10.25
CA ALA A 111 -2.91 -9.76 10.35
C ALA A 111 -3.68 -10.29 11.54
N ARG A 112 -4.67 -11.17 11.29
CA ARG A 112 -5.44 -11.78 12.36
C ARG A 112 -4.75 -13.04 12.86
N ALA A 113 -4.72 -13.21 14.18
CA ALA A 113 -4.36 -14.49 14.75
C ALA A 113 -5.39 -15.52 14.29
N PRO A 114 -4.96 -16.77 13.98
CA PRO A 114 -5.93 -17.82 13.69
C PRO A 114 -6.85 -18.03 14.89
N ALA A 115 -8.12 -18.14 14.59
CA ALA A 115 -9.12 -18.38 15.61
C ALA A 115 -8.96 -19.77 16.24
#